data_bbcb8120f54bdace5162645d06c2c987
#
_entry.id   bbcb8120f54bdace5162645d06c2c987
#
_cell.length_a   1.000
_cell.length_b   1.000
_cell.length_c   1.000
_cell.angle_alpha   90.00
_cell.angle_beta   90.00
_cell.angle_gamma   90.00
#
_symmetry.space_group_name_H-M   'P 1'
#
loop_
_entity.id
_entity.type
_entity.pdbx_description
1 polymer ?
#
loop_
_entity_poly.entity_id
_entity_poly.type
_entity_poly.pdbx_seq_one_letter_code
_entity_poly.pdbx_strand_id
1 'polypeptide(L)'
;DEEMTAHYAALAEKYGGLMGRYKNAVSLILDADHRYDAMDPSMESAPFRMVSTPHPMSKKGFPLDRLSIDLRTGKYYYDLNEKEAALDQLAVEDGFLQFFERAMEEYHKMERYELRTIRQDEMEQGVAIELACFPPNEACSEKSMRERVQYAPELFLAAVDKETGKIAGTLNG
;
A
#
# COMPACT_ATOMS: atom_id res chain seq x y z
N ASP A 1 28.36 12.06 -10.56
CA ASP A 1 27.71 13.04 -9.66
C ASP A 1 27.93 14.48 -10.12
N GLU A 2 29.17 14.87 -10.48
CA GLU A 2 29.51 16.29 -10.84
C GLU A 2 28.74 16.80 -12.07
N GLU A 3 28.62 16.01 -13.13
CA GLU A 3 27.86 16.38 -14.33
C GLU A 3 26.38 16.62 -14.02
N MET A 4 25.80 15.80 -13.14
CA MET A 4 24.42 15.95 -12.69
C MET A 4 24.26 17.24 -11.86
N THR A 5 25.18 17.48 -10.92
CA THR A 5 25.17 18.72 -10.13
C THR A 5 25.27 19.94 -11.04
N ALA A 6 26.20 19.94 -11.99
CA ALA A 6 26.38 21.05 -12.93
C ALA A 6 25.16 21.29 -13.81
N HIS A 7 24.54 20.21 -14.31
CA HIS A 7 23.33 20.29 -15.12
C HIS A 7 22.16 20.94 -14.38
N TYR A 8 21.85 20.45 -13.16
CA TYR A 8 20.75 21.00 -12.38
C TYR A 8 21.05 22.40 -11.82
N ALA A 9 22.31 22.72 -11.52
CA ALA A 9 22.72 24.08 -11.17
C ALA A 9 22.44 25.08 -12.32
N ALA A 10 22.79 24.69 -13.55
CA ALA A 10 22.53 25.52 -14.73
C ALA A 10 21.02 25.69 -15.00
N LEU A 11 20.21 24.63 -14.79
CA LEU A 11 18.76 24.75 -14.87
C LEU A 11 18.20 25.66 -13.78
N ALA A 12 18.66 25.53 -12.55
CA ALA A 12 18.25 26.37 -11.44
C ALA A 12 18.61 27.85 -11.68
N GLU A 13 19.76 28.12 -12.27
CA GLU A 13 20.14 29.47 -12.66
C GLU A 13 19.21 30.02 -13.74
N LYS A 14 18.95 29.24 -14.79
CA LYS A 14 18.08 29.65 -15.91
C LYS A 14 16.65 29.98 -15.48
N TYR A 15 16.09 29.23 -14.52
CA TYR A 15 14.67 29.35 -14.11
C TYR A 15 14.49 30.02 -12.74
N GLY A 16 15.54 30.55 -12.12
CA GLY A 16 15.46 31.21 -10.81
C GLY A 16 15.22 30.27 -9.63
N GLY A 17 15.64 29.01 -9.77
CA GLY A 17 15.42 27.90 -8.83
C GLY A 17 14.46 26.87 -9.38
N LEU A 18 14.57 25.65 -8.89
CA LEU A 18 13.69 24.54 -9.27
C LEU A 18 13.03 23.95 -8.01
N MET A 19 11.79 23.52 -8.14
CA MET A 19 11.13 22.75 -7.08
C MET A 19 11.30 21.27 -7.34
N GLY A 20 11.69 20.53 -6.31
CA GLY A 20 11.84 19.08 -6.35
C GLY A 20 11.12 18.39 -5.22
N ARG A 21 10.85 17.09 -5.40
CA ARG A 21 10.31 16.19 -4.40
C ARG A 21 10.71 14.78 -4.75
N TYR A 22 11.09 13.99 -3.76
CA TYR A 22 11.26 12.55 -3.95
C TYR A 22 9.92 11.84 -3.79
N LYS A 23 9.60 11.03 -4.78
CA LYS A 23 8.44 10.12 -4.75
C LYS A 23 8.94 8.70 -4.60
N ASN A 24 8.54 8.05 -3.52
CA ASN A 24 8.94 6.70 -3.24
C ASN A 24 7.84 5.72 -3.64
N ALA A 25 8.24 4.62 -4.23
CA ALA A 25 7.39 3.46 -4.46
C ALA A 25 7.93 2.28 -3.65
N VAL A 26 7.04 1.45 -3.15
CA VAL A 26 7.37 0.26 -2.39
C VAL A 26 6.67 -0.96 -2.97
N SER A 27 7.35 -2.09 -2.97
CA SER A 27 6.80 -3.39 -3.30
C SER A 27 7.15 -4.37 -2.19
N LEU A 28 6.13 -4.98 -1.60
CA LEU A 28 6.26 -6.04 -0.60
C LEU A 28 5.81 -7.35 -1.24
N ILE A 29 6.69 -8.34 -1.27
CA ILE A 29 6.41 -9.69 -1.74
C ILE A 29 6.52 -10.62 -0.54
N LEU A 30 5.41 -11.26 -0.15
CA LEU A 30 5.35 -12.20 0.97
C LEU A 30 5.47 -13.64 0.50
N ASP A 31 4.87 -13.97 -0.64
CA ASP A 31 4.98 -15.26 -1.31
C ASP A 31 4.68 -15.11 -2.81
N ALA A 32 4.47 -16.25 -3.52
CA ALA A 32 4.26 -16.28 -4.97
C ALA A 32 2.97 -15.56 -5.41
N ASP A 33 1.96 -15.52 -4.55
CA ASP A 33 0.60 -15.02 -4.87
C ASP A 33 0.30 -13.68 -4.19
N HIS A 34 1.11 -13.26 -3.20
CA HIS A 34 0.87 -12.07 -2.41
C HIS A 34 1.95 -11.01 -2.60
N ARG A 35 1.62 -10.05 -3.45
CA ARG A 35 2.42 -8.87 -3.73
C ARG A 35 1.59 -7.61 -3.52
N TYR A 36 2.11 -6.69 -2.74
CA TYR A 36 1.52 -5.39 -2.45
C TYR A 36 2.44 -4.30 -2.97
N ASP A 37 1.89 -3.39 -3.77
CA ASP A 37 2.63 -2.26 -4.33
C ASP A 37 1.94 -0.96 -3.91
N ALA A 38 2.73 0.07 -3.59
CA ALA A 38 2.20 1.40 -3.32
C ALA A 38 3.16 2.50 -3.79
N MET A 39 2.57 3.62 -4.19
CA MET A 39 3.21 4.90 -4.35
C MET A 39 2.28 5.96 -3.75
N ASP A 40 2.32 6.09 -2.43
CA ASP A 40 1.40 6.92 -1.67
C ASP A 40 2.04 8.28 -1.32
N PRO A 41 1.28 9.38 -1.32
CA PRO A 41 1.79 10.70 -0.91
C PRO A 41 2.41 10.75 0.50
N SER A 42 1.99 9.86 1.43
CA SER A 42 2.60 9.74 2.76
C SER A 42 4.05 9.26 2.74
N MET A 43 4.49 8.63 1.65
CA MET A 43 5.86 8.18 1.44
C MET A 43 6.69 9.17 0.60
N GLU A 44 6.14 10.32 0.23
CA GLU A 44 6.87 11.36 -0.50
C GLU A 44 7.69 12.23 0.48
N SER A 45 8.87 12.70 0.04
CA SER A 45 9.60 13.71 0.82
C SER A 45 8.85 15.04 0.86
N ALA A 46 9.17 15.89 1.84
CA ALA A 46 8.80 17.30 1.74
C ALA A 46 9.38 17.91 0.44
N PRO A 47 8.71 18.90 -0.15
CA PRO A 47 9.25 19.60 -1.29
C PRO A 47 10.49 20.40 -0.89
N PHE A 48 11.48 20.45 -1.77
CA PHE A 48 12.69 21.24 -1.59
C PHE A 48 12.94 22.14 -2.81
N ARG A 49 13.76 23.18 -2.62
CA ARG A 49 14.18 24.06 -3.69
C ARG A 49 15.62 23.76 -4.08
N MET A 50 15.88 23.55 -5.36
CA MET A 50 17.25 23.50 -5.89
C MET A 50 17.69 24.90 -6.34
N VAL A 51 18.93 25.25 -5.98
CA VAL A 51 19.58 26.52 -6.29
C VAL A 51 20.77 26.30 -7.22
N SER A 52 21.24 27.38 -7.87
CA SER A 52 22.35 27.31 -8.83
C SER A 52 23.75 27.19 -8.19
N THR A 53 23.86 27.59 -6.92
CA THR A 53 25.16 27.54 -6.20
C THR A 53 25.25 26.27 -5.40
N PRO A 54 26.14 25.32 -5.74
CA PRO A 54 26.25 24.09 -4.96
C PRO A 54 26.94 24.31 -3.62
N HIS A 55 26.49 23.62 -2.60
CA HIS A 55 27.16 23.54 -1.31
C HIS A 55 28.55 22.93 -1.45
N PRO A 56 29.58 23.41 -0.69
CA PRO A 56 30.95 22.89 -0.78
C PRO A 56 31.07 21.41 -0.35
N MET A 57 30.26 20.95 0.58
CA MET A 57 30.23 19.53 0.95
C MET A 57 29.55 18.71 -0.15
N SER A 58 29.99 17.44 -0.29
CA SER A 58 29.38 16.47 -1.20
C SER A 58 29.37 15.09 -0.57
N LYS A 59 28.37 14.29 -0.92
CA LYS A 59 28.27 12.88 -0.56
C LYS A 59 28.11 12.07 -1.84
N LYS A 60 28.98 11.08 -2.04
CA LYS A 60 28.92 10.20 -3.22
C LYS A 60 27.54 9.53 -3.33
N GLY A 61 26.94 9.58 -4.51
CA GLY A 61 25.60 9.04 -4.78
C GLY A 61 24.44 10.01 -4.50
N PHE A 62 24.71 11.22 -3.95
CA PHE A 62 23.71 12.22 -3.61
C PHE A 62 24.03 13.58 -4.24
N PRO A 63 24.13 13.68 -5.59
CA PRO A 63 24.58 14.88 -6.27
C PRO A 63 23.65 16.09 -6.09
N LEU A 64 22.34 15.85 -5.91
CA LEU A 64 21.33 16.92 -5.80
C LEU A 64 21.27 17.53 -4.41
N ASP A 65 21.70 16.83 -3.36
CA ASP A 65 21.71 17.36 -1.99
C ASP A 65 22.54 18.64 -1.86
N ARG A 66 23.59 18.78 -2.69
CA ARG A 66 24.41 19.99 -2.76
C ARG A 66 23.66 21.23 -3.25
N LEU A 67 22.58 21.03 -3.98
CA LEU A 67 21.75 22.11 -4.53
C LEU A 67 20.47 22.31 -3.74
N SER A 68 20.13 21.38 -2.85
CA SER A 68 18.83 21.32 -2.20
C SER A 68 18.77 22.19 -0.95
N ILE A 69 17.73 23.05 -0.91
CA ILE A 69 17.39 23.90 0.22
C ILE A 69 16.09 23.37 0.83
N ASP A 70 16.11 23.08 2.12
CA ASP A 70 14.91 22.81 2.91
C ASP A 70 14.04 24.06 3.01
N LEU A 71 12.77 23.97 2.59
CA LEU A 71 11.88 25.12 2.53
C LEU A 71 11.43 25.64 3.90
N ARG A 72 11.50 24.83 4.95
CA ARG A 72 11.10 25.22 6.31
C ARG A 72 12.18 26.05 6.98
N THR A 73 13.44 25.67 6.76
CA THR A 73 14.59 26.30 7.43
C THR A 73 15.32 27.30 6.55
N GLY A 74 15.18 27.18 5.23
CA GLY A 74 15.95 27.96 4.25
C GLY A 74 17.43 27.55 4.17
N LYS A 75 17.83 26.44 4.77
CA LYS A 75 19.21 25.92 4.82
C LYS A 75 19.44 24.87 3.73
N TYR A 76 20.69 24.72 3.31
CA TYR A 76 21.08 23.54 2.53
C TYR A 76 20.86 22.25 3.34
N TYR A 77 20.60 21.15 2.68
CA TYR A 77 20.46 19.84 3.35
C TYR A 77 21.67 19.48 4.21
N TYR A 78 22.89 19.89 3.77
CA TYR A 78 24.12 19.67 4.52
C TYR A 78 24.28 20.56 5.77
N ASP A 79 23.50 21.62 5.90
CA ASP A 79 23.51 22.54 7.05
C ASP A 79 22.38 22.24 8.06
N LEU A 80 21.53 21.24 7.78
CA LEU A 80 20.49 20.79 8.71
C LEU A 80 21.12 20.10 9.91
N ASN A 81 20.67 20.46 11.10
CA ASN A 81 21.00 19.67 12.27
C ASN A 81 20.19 18.37 12.31
N GLU A 82 20.58 17.44 13.21
CA GLU A 82 19.95 16.10 13.32
C GLU A 82 18.42 16.17 13.51
N LYS A 83 17.92 17.12 14.29
CA LYS A 83 16.47 17.27 14.53
C LYS A 83 15.74 17.78 13.29
N GLU A 84 16.33 18.75 12.58
CA GLU A 84 15.76 19.30 11.35
C GLU A 84 15.71 18.24 10.23
N ALA A 85 16.79 17.45 10.09
CA ALA A 85 16.87 16.38 9.10
C ALA A 85 15.91 15.20 9.43
N ALA A 86 15.78 14.85 10.71
CA ALA A 86 14.94 13.74 11.15
C ALA A 86 13.43 13.96 10.89
N LEU A 87 12.96 15.19 10.85
CA LEU A 87 11.53 15.46 10.67
C LEU A 87 10.97 14.93 9.35
N ASP A 88 11.69 15.11 8.25
CA ASP A 88 11.25 14.60 6.95
C ASP A 88 11.41 13.09 6.84
N GLN A 89 12.49 12.55 7.38
CA GLN A 89 12.75 11.12 7.42
C GLN A 89 11.66 10.39 8.20
N LEU A 90 11.32 10.86 9.40
CA LEU A 90 10.28 10.27 10.24
C LEU A 90 8.92 10.26 9.55
N ALA A 91 8.55 11.32 8.84
CA ALA A 91 7.28 11.37 8.12
C ALA A 91 7.21 10.34 6.98
N VAL A 92 8.30 10.15 6.24
CA VAL A 92 8.40 9.14 5.17
C VAL A 92 8.40 7.73 5.75
N GLU A 93 9.17 7.49 6.83
CA GLU A 93 9.21 6.21 7.53
C GLU A 93 7.85 5.80 8.07
N ASP A 94 7.08 6.73 8.64
CA ASP A 94 5.71 6.49 9.09
C ASP A 94 4.78 6.07 7.94
N GLY A 95 4.92 6.69 6.76
CA GLY A 95 4.20 6.30 5.55
C GLY A 95 4.51 4.86 5.11
N PHE A 96 5.77 4.45 5.15
CA PHE A 96 6.16 3.07 4.88
C PHE A 96 5.60 2.10 5.94
N LEU A 97 5.69 2.45 7.21
CA LEU A 97 5.16 1.63 8.30
C LEU A 97 3.67 1.37 8.13
N GLN A 98 2.89 2.41 7.87
CA GLN A 98 1.45 2.29 7.62
C GLN A 98 1.14 1.40 6.39
N PHE A 99 1.96 1.46 5.34
CA PHE A 99 1.82 0.55 4.21
C PHE A 99 2.05 -0.91 4.61
N PHE A 100 3.15 -1.19 5.34
CA PHE A 100 3.45 -2.54 5.80
C PHE A 100 2.38 -3.09 6.74
N GLU A 101 1.90 -2.29 7.69
CA GLU A 101 0.82 -2.68 8.60
C GLU A 101 -0.44 -3.08 7.82
N ARG A 102 -0.88 -2.27 6.87
CA ARG A 102 -2.05 -2.58 6.03
C ARG A 102 -1.86 -3.85 5.21
N ALA A 103 -0.69 -4.02 4.57
CA ALA A 103 -0.38 -5.20 3.76
C ALA A 103 -0.37 -6.47 4.62
N MET A 104 0.23 -6.42 5.81
CA MET A 104 0.27 -7.55 6.74
C MET A 104 -1.12 -7.87 7.31
N GLU A 105 -1.93 -6.86 7.64
CA GLU A 105 -3.32 -7.08 8.06
C GLU A 105 -4.14 -7.76 6.96
N GLU A 106 -3.97 -7.34 5.71
CA GLU A 106 -4.66 -7.95 4.57
C GLU A 106 -4.21 -9.38 4.36
N TYR A 107 -2.90 -9.64 4.39
CA TYR A 107 -2.32 -10.98 4.29
C TYR A 107 -2.85 -11.91 5.38
N HIS A 108 -2.84 -11.47 6.64
CA HIS A 108 -3.37 -12.27 7.76
C HIS A 108 -4.88 -12.50 7.69
N LYS A 109 -5.65 -11.54 7.16
CA LYS A 109 -7.09 -11.76 6.92
C LYS A 109 -7.32 -12.86 5.90
N MET A 110 -6.52 -12.93 4.84
CA MET A 110 -6.60 -14.01 3.84
C MET A 110 -6.18 -15.35 4.42
N GLU A 111 -5.11 -15.42 5.23
CA GLU A 111 -4.70 -16.64 5.93
C GLU A 111 -5.76 -17.14 6.93
N ARG A 112 -6.58 -16.24 7.48
CA ARG A 112 -7.64 -16.59 8.41
C ARG A 112 -8.75 -17.39 7.76
N TYR A 113 -9.01 -17.21 6.46
CA TYR A 113 -10.09 -17.88 5.77
C TYR A 113 -9.60 -19.02 4.88
N GLU A 114 -10.35 -20.14 4.91
CA GLU A 114 -10.20 -21.23 3.96
C GLU A 114 -11.29 -21.09 2.87
N LEU A 115 -10.86 -20.98 1.61
CA LEU A 115 -11.79 -20.99 0.47
C LEU A 115 -11.96 -22.43 0.00
N ARG A 116 -13.18 -22.95 0.09
CA ARG A 116 -13.53 -24.30 -0.38
C ARG A 116 -15.00 -24.39 -0.77
N THR A 117 -15.38 -25.49 -1.39
CA THR A 117 -16.80 -25.77 -1.65
C THR A 117 -17.57 -25.88 -0.34
N ILE A 118 -18.79 -25.35 -0.34
CA ILE A 118 -19.70 -25.44 0.81
C ILE A 118 -20.14 -26.89 1.00
N ARG A 119 -20.30 -27.33 2.25
CA ARG A 119 -20.72 -28.68 2.58
C ARG A 119 -22.23 -28.75 2.83
N GLN A 120 -22.82 -29.94 2.70
CA GLN A 120 -24.27 -30.14 2.92
C GLN A 120 -24.73 -29.86 4.37
N ASP A 121 -23.85 -30.07 5.35
CA ASP A 121 -24.09 -29.79 6.76
C ASP A 121 -23.94 -28.29 7.11
N GLU A 122 -23.41 -27.51 6.20
CA GLU A 122 -23.19 -26.06 6.35
C GLU A 122 -24.30 -25.22 5.66
N MET A 123 -25.29 -25.86 5.02
CA MET A 123 -26.32 -25.17 4.23
C MET A 123 -27.08 -24.11 5.03
N GLU A 124 -27.36 -24.39 6.32
CA GLU A 124 -28.04 -23.45 7.20
C GLU A 124 -27.31 -22.12 7.33
N GLN A 125 -25.94 -22.18 7.44
CA GLN A 125 -25.11 -20.99 7.48
C GLN A 125 -25.07 -20.28 6.11
N GLY A 126 -24.98 -21.04 5.02
CA GLY A 126 -25.01 -20.48 3.65
C GLY A 126 -26.31 -19.73 3.36
N VAL A 127 -27.45 -20.33 3.71
CA VAL A 127 -28.76 -19.69 3.55
C VAL A 127 -28.90 -18.45 4.43
N ALA A 128 -28.40 -18.48 5.66
CA ALA A 128 -28.43 -17.32 6.55
C ALA A 128 -27.64 -16.13 5.97
N ILE A 129 -26.50 -16.40 5.34
CA ILE A 129 -25.70 -15.37 4.65
C ILE A 129 -26.44 -14.83 3.44
N GLU A 130 -27.03 -15.70 2.63
CA GLU A 130 -27.83 -15.32 1.45
C GLU A 130 -28.97 -14.37 1.85
N LEU A 131 -29.75 -14.73 2.91
CA LEU A 131 -30.84 -13.91 3.42
C LEU A 131 -30.35 -12.59 4.06
N ALA A 132 -29.14 -12.54 4.56
CA ALA A 132 -28.55 -11.31 5.10
C ALA A 132 -28.07 -10.35 4.01
N CYS A 133 -27.64 -10.89 2.85
CA CYS A 133 -27.06 -10.11 1.74
C CYS A 133 -28.08 -9.71 0.68
N PHE A 134 -29.15 -10.50 0.49
CA PHE A 134 -30.13 -10.29 -0.58
C PHE A 134 -31.58 -10.10 -0.02
N PRO A 135 -32.42 -9.29 -0.70
CA PRO A 135 -33.85 -9.20 -0.37
C PRO A 135 -34.51 -10.58 -0.49
N PRO A 136 -35.59 -10.86 0.28
CA PRO A 136 -36.24 -12.18 0.29
C PRO A 136 -36.76 -12.68 -1.06
N ASN A 137 -37.04 -11.78 -1.99
CA ASN A 137 -37.48 -12.11 -3.35
C ASN A 137 -36.33 -12.47 -4.31
N GLU A 138 -35.09 -12.22 -3.90
CA GLU A 138 -33.87 -12.49 -4.68
C GLU A 138 -33.01 -13.60 -4.06
N ALA A 139 -33.09 -13.73 -2.72
CA ALA A 139 -32.34 -14.74 -1.98
C ALA A 139 -32.73 -16.17 -2.42
N CYS A 140 -31.70 -17.01 -2.58
CA CYS A 140 -31.91 -18.43 -2.89
C CYS A 140 -32.53 -19.16 -1.71
N SER A 141 -33.62 -19.93 -1.94
CA SER A 141 -34.19 -20.76 -0.89
C SER A 141 -33.25 -21.90 -0.49
N GLU A 142 -33.36 -22.36 0.75
CA GLU A 142 -32.57 -23.49 1.25
C GLU A 142 -32.69 -24.73 0.35
N LYS A 143 -33.92 -25.05 -0.07
CA LYS A 143 -34.16 -26.19 -0.96
C LYS A 143 -33.39 -26.04 -2.28
N SER A 144 -33.51 -24.88 -2.91
CA SER A 144 -32.83 -24.62 -4.19
C SER A 144 -31.31 -24.63 -4.02
N MET A 145 -30.79 -24.07 -2.94
CA MET A 145 -29.36 -24.08 -2.66
C MET A 145 -28.82 -25.52 -2.44
N ARG A 146 -29.54 -26.35 -1.68
CA ARG A 146 -29.17 -27.76 -1.46
C ARG A 146 -29.18 -28.57 -2.75
N GLU A 147 -30.20 -28.38 -3.61
CA GLU A 147 -30.27 -29.02 -4.91
C GLU A 147 -29.08 -28.61 -5.81
N ARG A 148 -28.80 -27.31 -5.89
CA ARG A 148 -27.69 -26.80 -6.72
C ARG A 148 -26.32 -27.31 -6.23
N VAL A 149 -26.06 -27.27 -4.94
CA VAL A 149 -24.79 -27.79 -4.34
C VAL A 149 -24.66 -29.31 -4.55
N GLN A 150 -25.79 -30.06 -4.65
CA GLN A 150 -25.73 -31.47 -4.95
C GLN A 150 -25.31 -31.74 -6.41
N TYR A 151 -25.74 -30.92 -7.37
CA TYR A 151 -25.50 -31.12 -8.79
C TYR A 151 -24.23 -30.45 -9.31
N ALA A 152 -23.82 -29.34 -8.72
CA ALA A 152 -22.66 -28.55 -9.14
C ALA A 152 -21.96 -27.91 -7.93
N PRO A 153 -21.37 -28.71 -7.01
CA PRO A 153 -20.75 -28.19 -5.79
C PRO A 153 -19.60 -27.20 -6.06
N GLU A 154 -18.92 -27.36 -7.18
CA GLU A 154 -17.81 -26.51 -7.60
C GLU A 154 -18.22 -25.04 -7.87
N LEU A 155 -19.50 -24.78 -8.07
CA LEU A 155 -20.04 -23.42 -8.26
C LEU A 155 -20.43 -22.74 -6.95
N PHE A 156 -20.29 -23.43 -5.81
CA PHE A 156 -20.64 -22.91 -4.49
C PHE A 156 -19.43 -22.91 -3.58
N LEU A 157 -18.77 -21.79 -3.49
CA LEU A 157 -17.61 -21.60 -2.62
C LEU A 157 -18.04 -20.95 -1.30
N ALA A 158 -17.37 -21.34 -0.23
CA ALA A 158 -17.48 -20.74 1.09
C ALA A 158 -16.12 -20.25 1.57
N ALA A 159 -16.10 -19.06 2.15
CA ALA A 159 -14.98 -18.58 2.96
C ALA A 159 -15.24 -19.00 4.42
N VAL A 160 -14.48 -19.97 4.90
CA VAL A 160 -14.61 -20.52 6.26
C VAL A 160 -13.54 -19.91 7.16
N ASP A 161 -13.94 -19.29 8.23
CA ASP A 161 -13.04 -18.80 9.27
C ASP A 161 -12.38 -19.98 9.99
N LYS A 162 -11.06 -20.13 9.85
CA LYS A 162 -10.28 -21.25 10.42
C LYS A 162 -10.28 -21.26 11.95
N GLU A 163 -10.47 -20.12 12.60
CA GLU A 163 -10.51 -20.03 14.07
C GLU A 163 -11.84 -20.50 14.64
N THR A 164 -12.95 -20.15 13.97
CA THR A 164 -14.31 -20.41 14.47
C THR A 164 -15.00 -21.59 13.78
N GLY A 165 -14.50 -22.02 12.62
CA GLY A 165 -15.12 -23.01 11.76
C GLY A 165 -16.44 -22.54 11.11
N LYS A 166 -16.77 -21.26 11.22
CA LYS A 166 -18.00 -20.68 10.66
C LYS A 166 -17.79 -20.13 9.26
N ILE A 167 -18.82 -20.17 8.46
CA ILE A 167 -18.83 -19.50 7.15
C ILE A 167 -18.95 -17.99 7.36
N ALA A 168 -17.99 -17.27 6.78
CA ALA A 168 -17.92 -15.80 6.78
C ALA A 168 -18.53 -15.20 5.51
N GLY A 169 -18.58 -15.96 4.41
CA GLY A 169 -19.14 -15.53 3.13
C GLY A 169 -19.30 -16.68 2.15
N THR A 170 -20.16 -16.50 1.15
CA THR A 170 -20.38 -17.45 0.06
C THR A 170 -20.29 -16.77 -1.29
N LEU A 171 -19.81 -17.52 -2.30
CA LEU A 171 -19.84 -17.15 -3.71
C LEU A 171 -20.63 -18.21 -4.47
N ASN A 172 -21.70 -17.81 -5.13
CA ASN A 172 -22.56 -18.66 -5.93
C ASN A 172 -22.43 -18.28 -7.40
N GLY A 173 -22.19 -19.25 -8.29
CA GLY A 173 -22.12 -19.10 -9.74
C GLY A 173 -23.37 -19.58 -10.47
#